data_4e34344370a6c021a3b081b72978b1cc
#
_entry.id   4e34344370a6c021a3b081b72978b1cc
#
_cell.length_a   1.000
_cell.length_b   1.000
_cell.length_c   1.000
_cell.angle_alpha   90.00
_cell.angle_beta   90.00
_cell.angle_gamma   90.00
#
_symmetry.space_group_name_H-M   'P 1'
#
loop_
_entity.id
_entity.type
_entity.pdbx_description
1 polymer ?
#
loop_
_entity_poly.entity_id
_entity_poly.type
_entity_poly.pdbx_seq_one_letter_code
_entity_poly.pdbx_strand_id
1 'polypeptide(L)'
;MSIFNNLKLGHRLALGFGLVMSLMAALTLAAYVGLSDTNDDLHSIADNTVPSLQVAADLKSTSLNLRRFEYNHLVSEDPSRLLVLEADIAKQQADLLQTFKAYEPLISGDEDRALWQEAQADALRYVSQWGAIQALSGQIGGAGKSVAEERLTGPSREYFEQLQAKLDKL
;
A
#
# COMPACT_ATOMS: atom_id res chain seq x y z
N MET A 1 -40.07 -39.57 32.58
CA MET A 1 -39.52 -40.06 31.30
C MET A 1 -40.48 -41.00 30.59
N SER A 2 -41.75 -40.63 30.35
CA SER A 2 -42.74 -41.57 29.80
C SER A 2 -43.63 -41.01 28.70
N ILE A 3 -43.35 -39.83 28.15
CA ILE A 3 -44.14 -39.26 27.05
C ILE A 3 -43.88 -40.01 25.73
N PHE A 4 -42.70 -40.52 25.51
CA PHE A 4 -42.33 -41.26 24.34
C PHE A 4 -42.92 -42.68 24.25
N ASN A 5 -43.32 -43.30 25.38
CA ASN A 5 -43.77 -44.70 25.39
C ASN A 5 -45.21 -44.89 24.89
N ASN A 6 -46.05 -43.85 24.87
CA ASN A 6 -47.46 -43.89 24.46
C ASN A 6 -47.72 -43.45 23.00
N LEU A 7 -46.66 -43.13 22.25
CA LEU A 7 -46.80 -42.75 20.85
C LEU A 7 -46.79 -43.99 19.93
N LYS A 8 -47.69 -44.00 18.95
CA LYS A 8 -47.67 -45.05 17.88
C LYS A 8 -46.33 -45.05 17.15
N LEU A 9 -45.87 -46.18 16.72
CA LEU A 9 -44.55 -46.39 16.10
C LEU A 9 -44.28 -45.36 14.95
N GLY A 10 -45.27 -45.05 14.14
CA GLY A 10 -45.19 -44.07 13.06
C GLY A 10 -44.90 -42.64 13.55
N HIS A 11 -45.45 -42.24 14.69
CA HIS A 11 -45.17 -40.90 15.27
C HIS A 11 -43.75 -40.80 15.84
N ARG A 12 -43.20 -41.87 16.43
CA ARG A 12 -41.82 -41.92 16.88
C ARG A 12 -40.85 -41.79 15.74
N LEU A 13 -41.11 -42.48 14.62
CA LEU A 13 -40.32 -42.40 13.41
C LEU A 13 -40.35 -41.01 12.78
N ALA A 14 -41.55 -40.45 12.67
CA ALA A 14 -41.74 -39.09 12.12
C ALA A 14 -41.03 -37.99 12.96
N LEU A 15 -41.07 -38.12 14.29
CA LEU A 15 -40.33 -37.17 15.18
C LEU A 15 -38.84 -37.32 15.06
N GLY A 16 -38.31 -38.56 14.97
CA GLY A 16 -36.89 -38.81 14.75
C GLY A 16 -36.39 -38.26 13.42
N PHE A 17 -37.13 -38.57 12.33
CA PHE A 17 -36.80 -38.05 11.01
C PHE A 17 -36.96 -36.51 10.94
N GLY A 18 -38.01 -35.94 11.53
CA GLY A 18 -38.22 -34.48 11.60
C GLY A 18 -37.09 -33.77 12.33
N LEU A 19 -36.59 -34.34 13.46
CA LEU A 19 -35.46 -33.81 14.19
C LEU A 19 -34.19 -33.81 13.34
N VAL A 20 -33.88 -34.92 12.68
CA VAL A 20 -32.71 -35.04 11.82
C VAL A 20 -32.78 -34.06 10.66
N MET A 21 -33.93 -33.96 9.98
CA MET A 21 -34.14 -33.00 8.89
C MET A 21 -34.01 -31.56 9.35
N SER A 22 -34.49 -31.24 10.55
CA SER A 22 -34.35 -29.89 11.13
C SER A 22 -32.88 -29.56 11.43
N LEU A 23 -32.11 -30.52 11.99
CA LEU A 23 -30.69 -30.36 12.23
C LEU A 23 -29.90 -30.21 10.93
N MET A 24 -30.21 -31.00 9.91
CA MET A 24 -29.58 -30.87 8.59
C MET A 24 -29.88 -29.49 7.95
N ALA A 25 -31.12 -29.01 8.03
CA ALA A 25 -31.48 -27.70 7.54
C ALA A 25 -30.73 -26.56 8.29
N ALA A 26 -30.61 -26.68 9.62
CA ALA A 26 -29.87 -25.72 10.43
C ALA A 26 -28.37 -25.71 10.08
N LEU A 27 -27.75 -26.90 9.89
CA LEU A 27 -26.36 -27.02 9.47
C LEU A 27 -26.12 -26.45 8.07
N THR A 28 -27.04 -26.70 7.14
CA THR A 28 -26.94 -26.17 5.77
C THR A 28 -27.02 -24.63 5.77
N LEU A 29 -27.94 -24.06 6.57
CA LEU A 29 -28.04 -22.61 6.73
C LEU A 29 -26.78 -22.01 7.35
N ALA A 30 -26.24 -22.61 8.40
CA ALA A 30 -25.00 -22.14 9.03
C ALA A 30 -23.80 -22.23 8.06
N ALA A 31 -23.70 -23.31 7.31
CA ALA A 31 -22.66 -23.49 6.30
C ALA A 31 -22.80 -22.46 5.14
N TYR A 32 -24.00 -22.18 4.71
CA TYR A 32 -24.25 -21.20 3.66
C TYR A 32 -23.84 -19.79 4.09
N VAL A 33 -24.24 -19.36 5.30
CA VAL A 33 -23.85 -18.05 5.84
C VAL A 33 -22.32 -17.95 5.99
N GLY A 34 -21.69 -18.95 6.61
CA GLY A 34 -20.23 -18.95 6.77
C GLY A 34 -19.46 -18.97 5.44
N LEU A 35 -20.00 -19.61 4.40
CA LEU A 35 -19.37 -19.61 3.07
C LEU A 35 -19.55 -18.26 2.37
N SER A 36 -20.71 -17.61 2.56
CA SER A 36 -20.94 -16.25 2.02
C SER A 36 -19.98 -15.23 2.63
N ASP A 37 -19.85 -15.23 3.95
CA ASP A 37 -18.93 -14.33 4.65
C ASP A 37 -17.47 -14.54 4.19
N THR A 38 -17.05 -15.81 4.05
CA THR A 38 -15.70 -16.13 3.53
C THR A 38 -15.51 -15.66 2.09
N ASN A 39 -16.53 -15.74 1.25
CA ASN A 39 -16.45 -15.28 -0.13
C ASN A 39 -16.33 -13.76 -0.22
N ASP A 40 -17.05 -13.01 0.63
CA ASP A 40 -16.97 -11.54 0.71
C ASP A 40 -15.60 -11.09 1.21
N ASP A 41 -15.03 -11.80 2.20
CA ASP A 41 -13.66 -11.56 2.68
C ASP A 41 -12.62 -11.80 1.56
N LEU A 42 -12.76 -12.90 0.80
CA LEU A 42 -11.88 -13.21 -0.33
C LEU A 42 -11.95 -12.14 -1.43
N HIS A 43 -13.14 -11.64 -1.75
CA HIS A 43 -13.31 -10.54 -2.69
C HIS A 43 -12.66 -9.26 -2.18
N SER A 44 -12.83 -8.92 -0.92
CA SER A 44 -12.18 -7.75 -0.30
C SER A 44 -10.65 -7.85 -0.36
N ILE A 45 -10.10 -9.03 -0.09
CA ILE A 45 -8.65 -9.28 -0.18
C ILE A 45 -8.16 -9.15 -1.63
N ALA A 46 -8.86 -9.78 -2.57
CA ALA A 46 -8.44 -9.82 -3.97
C ALA A 46 -8.59 -8.46 -4.67
N ASP A 47 -9.65 -7.73 -4.40
CA ASP A 47 -10.04 -6.53 -5.15
C ASP A 47 -9.50 -5.23 -4.50
N ASN A 48 -9.10 -5.28 -3.23
CA ASN A 48 -8.58 -4.12 -2.50
C ASN A 48 -7.23 -4.41 -1.82
N THR A 49 -7.15 -5.36 -0.90
CA THR A 49 -5.95 -5.54 -0.06
C THR A 49 -4.71 -5.88 -0.88
N VAL A 50 -4.80 -6.81 -1.84
CA VAL A 50 -3.66 -7.17 -2.68
C VAL A 50 -3.24 -6.03 -3.61
N PRO A 51 -4.15 -5.35 -4.33
CA PRO A 51 -3.79 -4.17 -5.13
C PRO A 51 -3.20 -3.02 -4.30
N SER A 52 -3.73 -2.73 -3.10
CA SER A 52 -3.19 -1.65 -2.25
C SER A 52 -1.77 -1.94 -1.78
N LEU A 53 -1.49 -3.17 -1.33
CA LEU A 53 -0.14 -3.60 -0.97
C LEU A 53 0.84 -3.51 -2.15
N GLN A 54 0.39 -3.86 -3.36
CA GLN A 54 1.24 -3.74 -4.56
C GLN A 54 1.56 -2.28 -4.88
N VAL A 55 0.57 -1.40 -4.86
CA VAL A 55 0.79 0.03 -5.11
C VAL A 55 1.64 0.67 -4.00
N ALA A 56 1.48 0.29 -2.74
CA ALA A 56 2.33 0.73 -1.64
C ALA A 56 3.79 0.27 -1.82
N ALA A 57 4.00 -0.98 -2.27
CA ALA A 57 5.34 -1.49 -2.60
C ALA A 57 5.96 -0.74 -3.79
N ASP A 58 5.16 -0.38 -4.80
CA ASP A 58 5.60 0.42 -5.95
C ASP A 58 5.98 1.84 -5.53
N LEU A 59 5.20 2.49 -4.65
CA LEU A 59 5.54 3.79 -4.05
C LEU A 59 6.89 3.74 -3.33
N LYS A 60 7.10 2.72 -2.52
CA LYS A 60 8.36 2.51 -1.80
C LYS A 60 9.52 2.29 -2.76
N SER A 61 9.37 1.41 -3.72
CA SER A 61 10.39 1.10 -4.73
C SER A 61 10.76 2.33 -5.57
N THR A 62 9.76 3.09 -6.04
CA THR A 62 9.96 4.29 -6.84
C THR A 62 10.68 5.38 -6.04
N SER A 63 10.31 5.59 -4.77
CA SER A 63 10.98 6.58 -3.91
C SER A 63 12.43 6.20 -3.60
N LEU A 64 12.73 4.92 -3.38
CA LEU A 64 14.09 4.41 -3.21
C LEU A 64 14.93 4.57 -4.48
N ASN A 65 14.35 4.29 -5.66
CA ASN A 65 15.02 4.50 -6.93
C ASN A 65 15.30 5.98 -7.19
N LEU A 66 14.33 6.86 -6.92
CA LEU A 66 14.51 8.30 -6.99
C LEU A 66 15.70 8.73 -6.12
N ARG A 67 15.74 8.29 -4.86
CA ARG A 67 16.85 8.59 -3.95
C ARG A 67 18.20 8.13 -4.47
N ARG A 68 18.24 6.94 -5.06
CA ARG A 68 19.46 6.38 -5.69
C ARG A 68 19.93 7.23 -6.86
N PHE A 69 19.02 7.71 -7.72
CA PHE A 69 19.39 8.57 -8.84
C PHE A 69 19.89 9.94 -8.38
N GLU A 70 19.29 10.52 -7.33
CA GLU A 70 19.77 11.76 -6.71
C GLU A 70 21.20 11.63 -6.20
N TYR A 71 21.54 10.54 -5.49
CA TYR A 71 22.91 10.26 -5.07
C TYR A 71 23.86 10.05 -6.26
N ASN A 72 23.43 9.32 -7.28
CA ASN A 72 24.24 9.11 -8.49
C ASN A 72 24.53 10.43 -9.20
N HIS A 73 23.57 11.35 -9.23
CA HIS A 73 23.76 12.69 -9.79
C HIS A 73 24.79 13.48 -8.98
N LEU A 74 24.71 13.43 -7.65
CA LEU A 74 25.66 14.12 -6.78
C LEU A 74 27.12 13.67 -6.99
N VAL A 75 27.35 12.36 -7.18
CA VAL A 75 28.70 11.81 -7.35
C VAL A 75 29.20 11.82 -8.79
N SER A 76 28.34 12.07 -9.77
CA SER A 76 28.73 12.11 -11.19
C SER A 76 29.54 13.36 -11.51
N GLU A 77 30.56 13.21 -12.37
CA GLU A 77 31.38 14.29 -12.93
C GLU A 77 31.25 14.39 -14.46
N ASP A 78 30.60 13.42 -15.08
CA ASP A 78 30.38 13.39 -16.54
C ASP A 78 29.12 14.17 -16.91
N PRO A 79 29.24 15.28 -17.68
CA PRO A 79 28.09 16.08 -18.08
C PRO A 79 27.03 15.31 -18.86
N SER A 80 27.44 14.36 -19.70
CA SER A 80 26.52 13.54 -20.48
C SER A 80 25.70 12.63 -19.58
N ARG A 81 26.33 12.08 -18.53
CA ARG A 81 25.67 11.25 -17.52
C ARG A 81 24.73 12.06 -16.64
N LEU A 82 25.10 13.29 -16.29
CA LEU A 82 24.24 14.20 -15.51
C LEU A 82 22.92 14.44 -16.23
N LEU A 83 22.93 14.73 -17.55
CA LEU A 83 21.70 14.92 -18.32
C LEU A 83 20.79 13.68 -18.32
N VAL A 84 21.35 12.49 -18.41
CA VAL A 84 20.57 11.23 -18.33
C VAL A 84 19.95 11.07 -16.94
N LEU A 85 20.74 11.31 -15.90
CA LEU A 85 20.27 11.21 -14.51
C LEU A 85 19.18 12.22 -14.20
N GLU A 86 19.29 13.45 -14.72
CA GLU A 86 18.24 14.49 -14.57
C GLU A 86 16.91 14.04 -15.21
N ALA A 87 16.97 13.43 -16.40
CA ALA A 87 15.79 12.89 -17.07
C ALA A 87 15.19 11.71 -16.27
N ASP A 88 16.04 10.81 -15.76
CA ASP A 88 15.61 9.69 -14.94
C ASP A 88 14.98 10.17 -13.62
N ILE A 89 15.56 11.18 -12.97
CA ILE A 89 15.02 11.77 -11.74
C ILE A 89 13.64 12.40 -12.01
N ALA A 90 13.53 13.21 -13.07
CA ALA A 90 12.26 13.83 -13.44
C ALA A 90 11.18 12.79 -13.72
N LYS A 91 11.54 11.69 -14.40
CA LYS A 91 10.64 10.56 -14.64
C LYS A 91 10.21 9.89 -13.32
N GLN A 92 11.16 9.58 -12.43
CA GLN A 92 10.84 8.93 -11.15
C GLN A 92 9.98 9.81 -10.24
N GLN A 93 10.18 11.14 -10.27
CA GLN A 93 9.32 12.09 -9.56
C GLN A 93 7.88 12.06 -10.09
N ALA A 94 7.72 12.04 -11.42
CA ALA A 94 6.40 11.94 -12.04
C ALA A 94 5.73 10.59 -11.75
N ASP A 95 6.48 9.49 -11.85
CA ASP A 95 6.01 8.14 -11.55
C ASP A 95 5.55 8.03 -10.09
N LEU A 96 6.32 8.57 -9.13
CA LEU A 96 5.96 8.59 -7.71
C LEU A 96 4.62 9.28 -7.47
N LEU A 97 4.44 10.48 -8.04
CA LEU A 97 3.20 11.24 -7.88
C LEU A 97 2.01 10.59 -8.60
N GLN A 98 2.26 9.92 -9.73
CA GLN A 98 1.23 9.15 -10.44
C GLN A 98 0.81 7.91 -9.64
N THR A 99 1.74 7.22 -9.00
CA THR A 99 1.46 6.05 -8.18
C THR A 99 0.63 6.40 -6.95
N PHE A 100 0.83 7.59 -6.35
CA PHE A 100 -0.07 8.10 -5.31
C PHE A 100 -1.52 8.24 -5.80
N LYS A 101 -1.74 8.67 -7.04
CA LYS A 101 -3.09 8.74 -7.63
C LYS A 101 -3.69 7.36 -7.86
N ALA A 102 -2.85 6.36 -8.18
CA ALA A 102 -3.31 4.98 -8.36
C ALA A 102 -3.75 4.33 -7.04
N TYR A 103 -3.20 4.77 -5.89
CA TYR A 103 -3.63 4.31 -4.57
C TYR A 103 -5.00 4.87 -4.14
N GLU A 104 -5.36 6.07 -4.61
CA GLU A 104 -6.57 6.80 -4.17
C GLU A 104 -7.88 5.96 -4.23
N PRO A 105 -8.18 5.20 -5.30
CA PRO A 105 -9.38 4.35 -5.36
C PRO A 105 -9.33 3.13 -4.42
N LEU A 106 -8.16 2.79 -3.88
CA LEU A 106 -7.94 1.64 -3.00
C LEU A 106 -8.03 2.01 -1.52
N ILE A 107 -8.17 3.30 -1.19
CA ILE A 107 -8.24 3.80 0.19
C ILE A 107 -9.42 3.17 0.92
N SER A 108 -9.10 2.54 2.06
CA SER A 108 -10.02 1.78 2.90
C SER A 108 -10.21 2.44 4.27
N GLY A 109 -11.19 3.34 4.37
CA GLY A 109 -11.53 4.01 5.62
C GLY A 109 -10.79 5.32 5.89
N ASP A 110 -11.10 5.94 7.04
CA ASP A 110 -10.62 7.29 7.38
C ASP A 110 -9.16 7.30 7.82
N GLU A 111 -8.71 6.26 8.50
CA GLU A 111 -7.32 6.13 8.97
C GLU A 111 -6.34 5.97 7.80
N ASP A 112 -6.66 5.08 6.86
CA ASP A 112 -5.89 4.88 5.64
C ASP A 112 -5.88 6.17 4.78
N ARG A 113 -7.01 6.86 4.67
CA ARG A 113 -7.11 8.16 3.98
C ARG A 113 -6.21 9.22 4.60
N ALA A 114 -6.19 9.32 5.93
CA ALA A 114 -5.34 10.27 6.63
C ALA A 114 -3.85 9.95 6.39
N LEU A 115 -3.47 8.69 6.50
CA LEU A 115 -2.11 8.22 6.27
C LEU A 115 -1.65 8.48 4.83
N TRP A 116 -2.52 8.18 3.84
CA TRP A 116 -2.26 8.46 2.43
C TRP A 116 -2.04 9.96 2.16
N GLN A 117 -2.89 10.84 2.73
CA GLN A 117 -2.75 12.29 2.58
C GLN A 117 -1.43 12.81 3.17
N GLU A 118 -1.05 12.30 4.33
CA GLU A 118 0.21 12.67 4.97
C GLU A 118 1.42 12.17 4.16
N ALA A 119 1.39 10.90 3.68
CA ALA A 119 2.44 10.34 2.85
C ALA A 119 2.59 11.12 1.53
N GLN A 120 1.48 11.50 0.89
CA GLN A 120 1.49 12.32 -0.33
C GLN A 120 2.08 13.71 -0.08
N ALA A 121 1.75 14.35 1.05
CA ALA A 121 2.31 15.64 1.43
C ALA A 121 3.83 15.56 1.64
N ASP A 122 4.32 14.49 2.28
CA ASP A 122 5.76 14.28 2.47
C ASP A 122 6.47 13.96 1.16
N ALA A 123 5.84 13.21 0.24
CA ALA A 123 6.37 12.99 -1.09
C ALA A 123 6.53 14.29 -1.87
N LEU A 124 5.53 15.18 -1.81
CA LEU A 124 5.61 16.49 -2.45
C LEU A 124 6.72 17.36 -1.85
N ARG A 125 6.87 17.36 -0.52
CA ARG A 125 7.97 18.07 0.17
C ARG A 125 9.32 17.51 -0.25
N TYR A 126 9.48 16.19 -0.28
CA TYR A 126 10.70 15.53 -0.71
C TYR A 126 11.08 15.90 -2.15
N VAL A 127 10.15 15.74 -3.09
CA VAL A 127 10.36 16.07 -4.51
C VAL A 127 10.74 17.56 -4.70
N SER A 128 10.12 18.47 -3.93
CA SER A 128 10.39 19.90 -4.02
C SER A 128 11.82 20.30 -3.64
N GLN A 129 12.54 19.47 -2.87
CA GLN A 129 13.93 19.74 -2.48
C GLN A 129 14.91 19.61 -3.65
N TRP A 130 14.58 18.77 -4.63
CA TRP A 130 15.52 18.39 -5.69
C TRP A 130 15.98 19.56 -6.55
N GLY A 131 15.13 20.49 -6.93
CA GLY A 131 15.50 21.60 -7.81
C GLY A 131 16.68 22.43 -7.28
N ALA A 132 16.69 22.71 -5.97
CA ALA A 132 17.79 23.42 -5.31
C ALA A 132 19.07 22.57 -5.18
N ILE A 133 18.94 21.27 -5.03
CA ILE A 133 20.06 20.33 -4.96
C ILE A 133 20.68 20.15 -6.34
N GLN A 134 19.86 19.96 -7.37
CA GLN A 134 20.28 19.82 -8.77
C GLN A 134 21.11 21.00 -9.25
N ALA A 135 20.64 22.22 -8.98
CA ALA A 135 21.34 23.45 -9.38
C ALA A 135 22.76 23.57 -8.78
N LEU A 136 22.98 23.00 -7.60
CA LEU A 136 24.28 23.00 -6.90
C LEU A 136 25.14 21.80 -7.32
N SER A 137 24.55 20.61 -7.45
CA SER A 137 25.28 19.37 -7.77
C SER A 137 25.75 19.32 -9.24
N GLY A 138 25.08 20.03 -10.14
CA GLY A 138 25.48 20.19 -11.54
C GLY A 138 26.70 21.09 -11.77
N GLN A 139 27.15 21.82 -10.74
CA GLN A 139 28.35 22.65 -10.82
C GLN A 139 29.62 21.81 -10.72
N ILE A 140 30.27 21.59 -11.86
CA ILE A 140 31.50 20.78 -11.94
C ILE A 140 32.64 21.52 -11.23
N GLY A 141 33.26 20.85 -10.23
CA GLY A 141 34.54 21.26 -9.64
C GLY A 141 34.49 22.24 -8.49
N GLY A 142 33.40 22.37 -7.70
CA GLY A 142 33.38 23.40 -6.70
C GLY A 142 32.59 23.18 -5.40
N ALA A 143 32.56 24.22 -4.61
CA ALA A 143 31.84 24.32 -3.33
C ALA A 143 30.32 23.97 -3.43
N GLY A 144 29.75 24.03 -4.63
CA GLY A 144 28.35 23.67 -4.88
C GLY A 144 28.03 22.22 -4.55
N LYS A 145 28.91 21.28 -4.87
CA LYS A 145 28.72 19.83 -4.56
C LYS A 145 28.64 19.56 -3.07
N SER A 146 29.50 20.19 -2.26
CA SER A 146 29.47 20.06 -0.80
C SER A 146 28.16 20.55 -0.19
N VAL A 147 27.64 21.69 -0.68
CA VAL A 147 26.34 22.23 -0.23
C VAL A 147 25.19 21.35 -0.73
N ALA A 148 25.28 20.80 -1.94
CA ALA A 148 24.29 19.84 -2.46
C ALA A 148 24.25 18.56 -1.60
N GLU A 149 25.41 18.05 -1.21
CA GLU A 149 25.55 16.89 -0.33
C GLU A 149 24.93 17.15 1.04
N GLU A 150 25.23 18.29 1.66
CA GLU A 150 24.64 18.70 2.93
C GLU A 150 23.11 18.78 2.86
N ARG A 151 22.56 19.36 1.79
CA ARG A 151 21.10 19.40 1.59
C ARG A 151 20.49 18.01 1.35
N LEU A 152 21.16 17.19 0.55
CA LEU A 152 20.69 15.83 0.27
C LEU A 152 20.73 14.95 1.52
N THR A 153 21.81 15.01 2.32
CA THR A 153 22.00 14.20 3.53
C THR A 153 21.31 14.76 4.78
N GLY A 154 20.93 16.03 4.78
CA GLY A 154 20.19 16.72 5.84
C GLY A 154 18.68 16.82 5.53
N PRO A 155 18.17 18.02 5.17
CA PRO A 155 16.72 18.27 5.06
C PRO A 155 15.99 17.33 4.09
N SER A 156 16.58 17.03 2.93
CA SER A 156 15.99 16.11 1.95
C SER A 156 15.88 14.68 2.51
N ARG A 157 16.86 14.25 3.31
CA ARG A 157 16.83 12.95 3.97
C ARG A 157 15.71 12.85 4.99
N GLU A 158 15.47 13.88 5.77
CA GLU A 158 14.39 13.90 6.77
C GLU A 158 13.02 13.69 6.10
N TYR A 159 12.73 14.41 5.00
CA TYR A 159 11.49 14.22 4.26
C TYR A 159 11.38 12.83 3.63
N PHE A 160 12.50 12.30 3.12
CA PHE A 160 12.54 10.93 2.60
C PHE A 160 12.25 9.90 3.69
N GLU A 161 12.86 10.00 4.87
CA GLU A 161 12.64 9.09 5.99
C GLU A 161 11.20 9.18 6.54
N GLN A 162 10.62 10.39 6.61
CA GLN A 162 9.22 10.58 6.98
C GLN A 162 8.28 9.90 5.97
N LEU A 163 8.55 10.07 4.68
CA LEU A 163 7.80 9.40 3.61
C LEU A 163 7.90 7.87 3.76
N GLN A 164 9.12 7.30 3.90
CA GLN A 164 9.31 5.86 4.06
C GLN A 164 8.54 5.31 5.26
N ALA A 165 8.60 6.00 6.41
CA ALA A 165 7.91 5.57 7.63
C ALA A 165 6.39 5.54 7.48
N LYS A 166 5.82 6.34 6.57
CA LYS A 166 4.38 6.34 6.25
C LYS A 166 4.03 5.27 5.22
N LEU A 167 4.89 5.09 4.20
CA LEU A 167 4.72 4.03 3.21
C LEU A 167 4.82 2.61 3.82
N ASP A 168 5.53 2.47 4.95
CA ASP A 168 5.59 1.21 5.70
C ASP A 168 4.29 0.90 6.48
N LYS A 169 3.38 1.86 6.58
CA LYS A 169 2.10 1.72 7.29
C LYS A 169 0.89 1.65 6.34
N LEU A 170 1.04 2.07 5.07
CA LEU A 170 0.07 1.87 4.01
C LEU A 170 0.01 0.39 3.60
#